data_a6983892ba147c015cfba11f56470d67
#
_entry.id   a6983892ba147c015cfba11f56470d67
#
_cell.length_a   1.000
_cell.length_b   1.000
_cell.length_c   1.000
_cell.angle_alpha   90.00
_cell.angle_beta   90.00
_cell.angle_gamma   90.00
#
_symmetry.space_group_name_H-M   'P 1'
#
loop_
_entity.id
_entity.type
_entity.pdbx_description
1 polymer ?
#
loop_
_entity_poly.entity_id
_entity_poly.type
_entity_poly.pdbx_seq_one_letter_code
_entity_poly.pdbx_strand_id
1 'polypeptide(L)'
;MSEQQVNNINVLSQDVLVTPEALKREIPLSEEAERTVLEGRRTVQRILDGDDPRLVVVIGPCSIHDVDAARDYARRLRQLADEVSDSLYVVMRVYFEKPRTTVGWKGLINDPHLDDTFDIQEGLRTARRLLVELTEMGLPLATEALDPISPQYLQDCISWSAIGARTTESQTHREMASGLSSPVGFKNGTDGSLDVAVNALKSVAHPHNFLGIDQGGQVAVIRTRGNPYGLSLIHI
;
A
#
# COMPACT_ATOMS: atom_id res chain seq x y z
N MET A 1 -32.25 -6.39 -29.40
CA MET A 1 -31.25 -5.36 -28.97
C MET A 1 -30.00 -6.14 -28.60
N SER A 2 -28.83 -5.78 -29.14
CA SER A 2 -27.60 -6.49 -28.78
C SER A 2 -27.19 -6.12 -27.37
N GLU A 3 -26.57 -7.06 -26.63
CA GLU A 3 -26.05 -6.87 -25.27
C GLU A 3 -25.10 -5.66 -25.19
N GLN A 4 -24.40 -5.33 -26.27
CA GLN A 4 -23.53 -4.16 -26.43
C GLN A 4 -24.26 -2.80 -26.34
N GLN A 5 -25.60 -2.75 -26.47
CA GLN A 5 -26.35 -1.50 -26.36
C GLN A 5 -26.71 -1.12 -24.92
N VAL A 6 -26.49 -2.02 -23.95
CA VAL A 6 -26.85 -1.80 -22.54
C VAL A 6 -25.69 -1.98 -21.59
N ASN A 7 -24.60 -2.64 -22.01
CA ASN A 7 -23.40 -2.91 -21.21
C ASN A 7 -22.16 -2.34 -21.88
N ASN A 8 -21.22 -1.86 -21.05
CA ASN A 8 -19.88 -1.40 -21.45
C ASN A 8 -19.85 -0.32 -22.54
N ILE A 9 -20.91 0.45 -22.68
CA ILE A 9 -21.03 1.48 -23.74
C ILE A 9 -19.96 2.58 -23.64
N ASN A 10 -19.37 2.76 -22.49
CA ASN A 10 -18.29 3.72 -22.23
C ASN A 10 -16.93 3.03 -21.96
N VAL A 11 -16.81 1.71 -22.17
CA VAL A 11 -15.56 0.97 -22.04
C VAL A 11 -14.94 0.81 -23.41
N LEU A 12 -13.72 1.33 -23.57
CA LEU A 12 -12.99 1.29 -24.84
C LEU A 12 -12.32 -0.07 -25.05
N SER A 13 -11.64 -0.60 -24.04
CA SER A 13 -10.98 -1.91 -24.07
C SER A 13 -10.94 -2.54 -22.67
N GLN A 14 -10.66 -3.84 -22.65
CA GLN A 14 -10.45 -4.61 -21.40
C GLN A 14 -9.26 -5.53 -21.63
N ASP A 15 -8.21 -5.32 -20.83
CA ASP A 15 -7.00 -6.12 -20.89
C ASP A 15 -6.83 -6.93 -19.62
N VAL A 16 -6.49 -8.20 -19.75
CA VAL A 16 -6.28 -9.10 -18.61
C VAL A 16 -4.88 -8.89 -18.06
N LEU A 17 -4.80 -8.52 -16.78
CA LEU A 17 -3.52 -8.37 -16.10
C LEU A 17 -2.92 -9.73 -15.70
N VAL A 18 -1.59 -9.77 -15.54
CA VAL A 18 -0.90 -10.86 -14.84
C VAL A 18 -1.52 -11.07 -13.46
N THR A 19 -1.68 -12.33 -13.05
CA THR A 19 -2.27 -12.61 -11.72
C THR A 19 -1.29 -12.26 -10.59
N PRO A 20 -1.78 -11.96 -9.37
CA PRO A 20 -0.90 -11.70 -8.23
C PRO A 20 0.11 -12.80 -7.98
N GLU A 21 -0.32 -14.07 -8.01
CA GLU A 21 0.56 -15.23 -7.84
C GLU A 21 1.63 -15.35 -8.94
N ALA A 22 1.25 -15.08 -10.20
CA ALA A 22 2.20 -15.13 -11.30
C ALA A 22 3.26 -14.02 -11.19
N LEU A 23 2.86 -12.80 -10.81
CA LEU A 23 3.81 -11.72 -10.57
C LEU A 23 4.75 -12.00 -9.39
N LYS A 24 4.23 -12.58 -8.32
CA LYS A 24 5.05 -12.97 -7.15
C LYS A 24 6.03 -14.09 -7.48
N ARG A 25 5.69 -15.01 -8.38
CA ARG A 25 6.61 -16.03 -8.90
C ARG A 25 7.66 -15.44 -9.84
N GLU A 26 7.29 -14.46 -10.64
CA GLU A 26 8.23 -13.75 -11.55
C GLU A 26 9.24 -12.92 -10.74
N ILE A 27 8.79 -12.26 -9.67
CA ILE A 27 9.60 -11.40 -8.82
C ILE A 27 9.38 -11.82 -7.35
N PRO A 28 10.03 -12.92 -6.91
CA PRO A 28 9.85 -13.44 -5.56
C PRO A 28 10.55 -12.56 -4.52
N LEU A 29 10.07 -12.62 -3.27
CA LEU A 29 10.83 -12.13 -2.13
C LEU A 29 12.03 -13.06 -1.87
N SER A 30 13.20 -12.47 -1.57
CA SER A 30 14.31 -13.20 -0.96
C SER A 30 14.03 -13.41 0.54
N GLU A 31 14.76 -14.35 1.16
CA GLU A 31 14.69 -14.57 2.62
C GLU A 31 15.04 -13.30 3.42
N GLU A 32 15.97 -12.49 2.90
CA GLU A 32 16.34 -11.18 3.48
C GLU A 32 15.18 -10.20 3.46
N ALA A 33 14.54 -10.05 2.28
CA ALA A 33 13.38 -9.17 2.11
C ALA A 33 12.21 -9.62 2.99
N GLU A 34 11.90 -10.92 3.04
CA GLU A 34 10.85 -11.46 3.90
C GLU A 34 11.12 -11.17 5.38
N ARG A 35 12.35 -11.37 5.84
CA ARG A 35 12.78 -11.06 7.20
C ARG A 35 12.55 -9.57 7.51
N THR A 36 12.99 -8.67 6.63
CA THR A 36 12.81 -7.22 6.79
C THR A 36 11.33 -6.85 6.94
N VAL A 37 10.46 -7.41 6.11
CA VAL A 37 9.02 -7.15 6.18
C VAL A 37 8.41 -7.65 7.49
N LEU A 38 8.72 -8.90 7.87
CA LEU A 38 8.16 -9.50 9.09
C LEU A 38 8.64 -8.80 10.36
N GLU A 39 9.93 -8.47 10.44
CA GLU A 39 10.49 -7.69 11.55
C GLU A 39 9.91 -6.28 11.58
N GLY A 40 9.75 -5.65 10.40
CA GLY A 40 9.14 -4.34 10.28
C GLY A 40 7.71 -4.30 10.84
N ARG A 41 6.89 -5.26 10.48
CA ARG A 41 5.51 -5.39 11.00
C ARG A 41 5.50 -5.59 12.51
N ARG A 42 6.31 -6.51 13.03
CA ARG A 42 6.40 -6.80 14.46
C ARG A 42 6.89 -5.59 15.25
N THR A 43 7.90 -4.89 14.75
CA THR A 43 8.44 -3.70 15.43
C THR A 43 7.42 -2.58 15.48
N VAL A 44 6.72 -2.30 14.39
CA VAL A 44 5.63 -1.31 14.38
C VAL A 44 4.53 -1.71 15.37
N GLN A 45 4.11 -2.98 15.41
CA GLN A 45 3.12 -3.47 16.37
C GLN A 45 3.59 -3.25 17.82
N ARG A 46 4.82 -3.64 18.17
CA ARG A 46 5.38 -3.45 19.52
C ARG A 46 5.44 -1.98 19.93
N ILE A 47 5.76 -1.08 19.00
CA ILE A 47 5.74 0.36 19.27
C ILE A 47 4.31 0.83 19.55
N LEU A 48 3.33 0.37 18.77
CA LEU A 48 1.91 0.72 18.99
C LEU A 48 1.36 0.16 20.30
N ASP A 49 1.82 -1.01 20.73
CA ASP A 49 1.45 -1.64 22.00
C ASP A 49 2.19 -1.02 23.20
N GLY A 50 3.19 -0.17 22.97
CA GLY A 50 4.00 0.46 24.00
C GLY A 50 5.13 -0.42 24.57
N ASP A 51 5.38 -1.57 23.94
CA ASP A 51 6.45 -2.51 24.29
C ASP A 51 7.83 -2.08 23.77
N ASP A 52 7.85 -1.16 22.82
CA ASP A 52 9.07 -0.56 22.26
C ASP A 52 8.95 0.97 22.37
N PRO A 53 9.85 1.65 23.09
CA PRO A 53 9.73 3.07 23.41
C PRO A 53 10.06 4.00 22.22
N ARG A 54 10.51 3.48 21.10
CA ARG A 54 10.86 4.28 19.93
C ARG A 54 9.62 4.90 19.28
N LEU A 55 9.84 5.93 18.48
CA LEU A 55 8.79 6.52 17.64
C LEU A 55 8.88 5.97 16.22
N VAL A 56 7.75 5.60 15.64
CA VAL A 56 7.67 5.24 14.22
C VAL A 56 7.69 6.51 13.38
N VAL A 57 8.63 6.59 12.45
CA VAL A 57 8.75 7.69 11.49
C VAL A 57 8.57 7.15 10.07
N VAL A 58 7.44 7.49 9.43
CA VAL A 58 7.19 7.15 8.03
C VAL A 58 7.61 8.32 7.15
N ILE A 59 8.73 8.19 6.46
CA ILE A 59 9.34 9.28 5.70
C ILE A 59 9.79 8.83 4.32
N GLY A 60 9.65 9.69 3.31
CA GLY A 60 10.07 9.42 1.95
C GLY A 60 9.43 10.35 0.93
N PRO A 61 9.67 10.14 -0.36
CA PRO A 61 9.07 10.91 -1.44
C PRO A 61 7.54 10.95 -1.36
N CYS A 62 6.94 12.02 -1.87
CA CYS A 62 5.48 12.14 -1.94
C CYS A 62 4.87 11.02 -2.79
N SER A 63 5.50 10.68 -3.89
CA SER A 63 5.26 9.46 -4.68
C SER A 63 6.49 9.12 -5.51
N ILE A 64 6.66 7.84 -5.79
CA ILE A 64 7.73 7.37 -6.66
C ILE A 64 7.33 7.59 -8.11
N HIS A 65 8.18 8.28 -8.86
CA HIS A 65 8.09 8.46 -10.30
C HIS A 65 9.42 8.16 -10.99
N ASP A 66 10.50 8.18 -10.25
CA ASP A 66 11.87 7.88 -10.67
C ASP A 66 12.44 6.80 -9.74
N VAL A 67 12.68 5.63 -10.31
CA VAL A 67 13.14 4.45 -9.57
C VAL A 67 14.58 4.63 -9.09
N ASP A 68 15.44 5.28 -9.88
CA ASP A 68 16.84 5.48 -9.53
C ASP A 68 17.00 6.52 -8.40
N ALA A 69 16.22 7.60 -8.47
CA ALA A 69 16.12 8.55 -7.37
C ALA A 69 15.60 7.90 -6.08
N ALA A 70 14.65 6.98 -6.19
CA ALA A 70 14.14 6.22 -5.03
C ALA A 70 15.21 5.30 -4.42
N ARG A 71 16.03 4.64 -5.24
CA ARG A 71 17.17 3.82 -4.79
C ARG A 71 18.24 4.65 -4.08
N ASP A 72 18.58 5.84 -4.63
CA ASP A 72 19.55 6.74 -4.00
C ASP A 72 19.03 7.26 -2.65
N TYR A 73 17.76 7.67 -2.61
CA TYR A 73 17.10 8.06 -1.37
C TYR A 73 17.15 6.94 -0.32
N ALA A 74 16.83 5.71 -0.73
CA ALA A 74 16.81 4.55 0.15
C ALA A 74 18.20 4.26 0.78
N ARG A 75 19.28 4.31 -0.01
CA ARG A 75 20.64 4.11 0.51
C ARG A 75 20.99 5.12 1.60
N ARG A 76 20.67 6.40 1.38
CA ARG A 76 20.90 7.47 2.38
C ARG A 76 20.00 7.30 3.61
N LEU A 77 18.72 6.94 3.39
CA LEU A 77 17.79 6.74 4.47
C LEU A 77 18.18 5.53 5.33
N ARG A 78 18.73 4.47 4.73
CA ARG A 78 19.22 3.29 5.46
C ARG A 78 20.34 3.66 6.43
N GLN A 79 21.29 4.49 5.99
CA GLN A 79 22.38 4.97 6.85
C GLN A 79 21.84 5.81 8.01
N LEU A 80 20.95 6.76 7.73
CA LEU A 80 20.30 7.58 8.75
C LEU A 80 19.48 6.71 9.73
N ALA A 81 18.77 5.69 9.24
CA ALA A 81 17.98 4.80 10.08
C ALA A 81 18.83 4.06 11.11
N ASP A 82 20.07 3.68 10.75
CA ASP A 82 21.01 3.08 11.70
C ASP A 82 21.49 4.09 12.76
N GLU A 83 21.78 5.33 12.37
CA GLU A 83 22.25 6.38 13.27
C GLU A 83 21.20 6.77 14.34
N VAL A 84 19.90 6.67 14.02
CA VAL A 84 18.80 7.08 14.93
C VAL A 84 18.05 5.90 15.54
N SER A 85 18.56 4.68 15.36
CA SER A 85 17.86 3.42 15.66
C SER A 85 17.55 3.21 17.16
N ASP A 86 18.20 3.94 18.05
CA ASP A 86 17.95 3.93 19.49
C ASP A 86 16.65 4.65 19.89
N SER A 87 16.23 5.64 19.12
CA SER A 87 15.09 6.53 19.44
C SER A 87 13.99 6.48 18.39
N LEU A 88 14.32 6.22 17.14
CA LEU A 88 13.38 6.23 16.03
C LEU A 88 13.38 4.91 15.28
N TYR A 89 12.20 4.47 14.88
CA TYR A 89 12.03 3.38 13.93
C TYR A 89 11.60 3.96 12.58
N VAL A 90 12.53 3.99 11.65
CA VAL A 90 12.33 4.60 10.33
C VAL A 90 11.72 3.59 9.38
N VAL A 91 10.58 3.97 8.78
CA VAL A 91 9.88 3.22 7.74
C VAL A 91 9.89 4.06 6.47
N MET A 92 10.42 3.54 5.37
CA MET A 92 10.48 4.29 4.12
C MET A 92 9.12 4.36 3.45
N ARG A 93 8.67 5.57 3.14
CA ARG A 93 7.46 5.80 2.35
C ARG A 93 7.73 5.52 0.87
N VAL A 94 6.97 4.57 0.30
CA VAL A 94 7.06 4.17 -1.10
C VAL A 94 5.64 4.14 -1.68
N TYR A 95 5.15 5.29 -2.12
CA TYR A 95 3.81 5.44 -2.65
C TYR A 95 3.87 5.44 -4.18
N PHE A 96 3.12 4.55 -4.81
CA PHE A 96 3.06 4.36 -6.26
C PHE A 96 1.79 4.89 -6.90
N GLU A 97 0.77 5.17 -6.11
CA GLU A 97 -0.55 5.60 -6.55
C GLU A 97 -0.86 6.99 -6.02
N LYS A 98 -1.63 7.75 -6.79
CA LYS A 98 -2.01 9.12 -6.47
C LYS A 98 -3.54 9.28 -6.46
N PRO A 99 -4.14 9.61 -5.31
CA PRO A 99 -5.56 9.95 -5.27
C PRO A 99 -5.79 11.30 -5.94
N ARG A 100 -6.36 11.28 -7.14
CA ARG A 100 -6.69 12.50 -7.88
C ARG A 100 -8.17 12.86 -7.70
N THR A 101 -8.43 14.13 -7.41
CA THR A 101 -9.80 14.68 -7.36
C THR A 101 -10.27 15.17 -8.72
N THR A 102 -9.33 15.38 -9.65
CA THR A 102 -9.56 15.76 -11.04
C THR A 102 -8.71 14.86 -11.95
N VAL A 103 -8.30 15.35 -13.11
CA VAL A 103 -7.36 14.68 -14.01
C VAL A 103 -5.91 14.84 -13.56
N GLY A 104 -5.03 13.98 -14.05
CA GLY A 104 -3.58 14.03 -13.82
C GLY A 104 -2.99 12.66 -13.63
N TRP A 105 -1.68 12.58 -13.64
CA TRP A 105 -0.93 11.34 -13.46
C TRP A 105 -1.35 10.60 -12.18
N LYS A 106 -1.74 9.34 -12.32
CA LYS A 106 -2.31 8.51 -11.24
C LYS A 106 -1.27 7.73 -10.44
N GLY A 107 0.00 7.84 -10.81
CA GLY A 107 1.10 7.16 -10.16
C GLY A 107 1.80 6.14 -11.05
N LEU A 108 2.95 5.65 -10.57
CA LEU A 108 3.84 4.76 -11.33
C LEU A 108 3.18 3.44 -11.73
N ILE A 109 2.29 2.90 -10.91
CA ILE A 109 1.57 1.66 -11.27
C ILE A 109 0.65 1.92 -12.47
N ASN A 110 -0.05 3.04 -12.50
CA ASN A 110 -1.04 3.32 -13.53
C ASN A 110 -0.42 3.79 -14.84
N ASP A 111 0.70 4.53 -14.77
CA ASP A 111 1.36 5.11 -15.94
C ASP A 111 2.87 5.25 -15.64
N PRO A 112 3.63 4.14 -15.80
CA PRO A 112 5.04 4.07 -15.42
C PRO A 112 5.95 4.93 -16.30
N HIS A 113 5.53 5.20 -17.54
CA HIS A 113 6.33 5.93 -18.52
C HIS A 113 6.02 7.43 -18.56
N LEU A 114 4.99 7.90 -17.84
CA LEU A 114 4.53 9.30 -17.83
C LEU A 114 4.13 9.80 -19.24
N ASP A 115 3.58 8.92 -20.05
CA ASP A 115 3.26 9.18 -21.46
C ASP A 115 1.80 8.83 -21.85
N ASP A 116 0.96 8.60 -20.80
CA ASP A 116 -0.45 8.22 -20.97
C ASP A 116 -0.70 6.91 -21.73
N THR A 117 0.30 6.02 -21.79
CA THR A 117 0.13 4.66 -22.34
C THR A 117 -0.61 3.74 -21.36
N PHE A 118 -0.59 4.07 -20.08
CA PHE A 118 -1.25 3.29 -19.00
C PHE A 118 -0.84 1.82 -18.97
N ASP A 119 0.45 1.52 -19.19
CA ASP A 119 0.99 0.15 -19.07
C ASP A 119 1.02 -0.30 -17.61
N ILE A 120 -0.17 -0.59 -17.06
CA ILE A 120 -0.37 -0.99 -15.66
C ILE A 120 0.40 -2.29 -15.36
N GLN A 121 0.53 -3.18 -16.33
CA GLN A 121 1.25 -4.43 -16.13
C GLN A 121 2.74 -4.21 -15.89
N GLU A 122 3.39 -3.33 -16.63
CA GLU A 122 4.77 -2.94 -16.39
C GLU A 122 4.89 -2.07 -15.12
N GLY A 123 3.90 -1.23 -14.85
CA GLY A 123 3.83 -0.46 -13.61
C GLY A 123 3.85 -1.34 -12.37
N LEU A 124 3.07 -2.44 -12.35
CA LEU A 124 3.06 -3.43 -11.26
C LEU A 124 4.41 -4.15 -11.13
N ARG A 125 5.04 -4.54 -12.26
CA ARG A 125 6.37 -5.16 -12.24
C ARG A 125 7.42 -4.23 -11.67
N THR A 126 7.44 -2.99 -12.15
CA THR A 126 8.40 -1.98 -11.72
C THR A 126 8.24 -1.66 -10.23
N ALA A 127 6.99 -1.48 -9.77
CA ALA A 127 6.71 -1.28 -8.36
C ALA A 127 7.18 -2.45 -7.49
N ARG A 128 6.87 -3.69 -7.88
CA ARG A 128 7.26 -4.87 -7.12
C ARG A 128 8.78 -5.07 -7.08
N ARG A 129 9.48 -4.91 -8.23
CA ARG A 129 10.96 -4.99 -8.26
C ARG A 129 11.58 -4.01 -7.29
N LEU A 130 11.15 -2.76 -7.32
CA LEU A 130 11.65 -1.74 -6.41
C LEU A 130 11.37 -2.10 -4.94
N LEU A 131 10.17 -2.57 -4.60
CA LEU A 131 9.85 -2.97 -3.23
C LEU A 131 10.75 -4.10 -2.74
N VAL A 132 11.00 -5.12 -3.57
CA VAL A 132 11.91 -6.23 -3.22
C VAL A 132 13.32 -5.71 -2.99
N GLU A 133 13.85 -4.90 -3.90
CA GLU A 133 15.20 -4.30 -3.77
C GLU A 133 15.35 -3.47 -2.48
N LEU A 134 14.35 -2.65 -2.16
CA LEU A 134 14.40 -1.80 -0.97
C LEU A 134 14.30 -2.60 0.34
N THR A 135 13.50 -3.66 0.36
CA THR A 135 13.40 -4.56 1.52
C THR A 135 14.69 -5.39 1.71
N GLU A 136 15.36 -5.76 0.63
CA GLU A 136 16.69 -6.39 0.68
C GLU A 136 17.77 -5.47 1.25
N MET A 137 17.62 -4.15 1.13
CA MET A 137 18.50 -3.18 1.81
C MET A 137 18.23 -3.09 3.33
N GLY A 138 17.28 -3.86 3.87
CA GLY A 138 16.90 -3.83 5.28
C GLY A 138 16.00 -2.64 5.65
N LEU A 139 15.31 -2.02 4.69
CA LEU A 139 14.35 -0.96 4.96
C LEU A 139 12.92 -1.51 5.06
N PRO A 140 12.23 -1.34 6.19
CA PRO A 140 10.79 -1.56 6.27
C PRO A 140 10.07 -0.49 5.44
N LEU A 141 9.06 -0.91 4.67
CA LEU A 141 8.39 -0.05 3.70
C LEU A 141 6.94 0.25 4.07
N ALA A 142 6.51 1.46 3.73
CA ALA A 142 5.13 1.93 3.86
C ALA A 142 4.56 2.33 2.51
N THR A 143 3.30 1.97 2.26
CA THR A 143 2.58 2.45 1.07
C THR A 143 1.18 2.96 1.42
N GLU A 144 0.55 3.72 0.52
CA GLU A 144 -0.88 4.01 0.57
C GLU A 144 -1.63 2.90 -0.15
N ALA A 145 -2.54 2.23 0.53
CA ALA A 145 -3.46 1.29 -0.09
C ALA A 145 -4.63 2.08 -0.69
N LEU A 146 -4.53 2.42 -1.96
CA LEU A 146 -5.51 3.23 -2.69
C LEU A 146 -6.41 2.39 -3.58
N ASP A 147 -5.85 1.66 -4.53
CA ASP A 147 -6.59 0.70 -5.32
C ASP A 147 -6.87 -0.56 -4.48
N PRO A 148 -8.12 -1.07 -4.44
CA PRO A 148 -8.45 -2.23 -3.61
C PRO A 148 -7.82 -3.56 -4.10
N ILE A 149 -7.30 -3.60 -5.32
CA ILE A 149 -6.70 -4.79 -5.93
C ILE A 149 -5.17 -4.80 -5.77
N SER A 150 -4.51 -3.64 -5.86
CA SER A 150 -3.05 -3.52 -5.81
C SER A 150 -2.39 -4.18 -4.59
N PRO A 151 -3.02 -4.24 -3.39
CA PRO A 151 -2.45 -4.96 -2.25
C PRO A 151 -2.24 -6.46 -2.50
N GLN A 152 -3.04 -7.10 -3.34
CA GLN A 152 -2.85 -8.51 -3.66
C GLN A 152 -1.51 -8.78 -4.35
N TYR A 153 -0.98 -7.80 -5.07
CA TYR A 153 0.30 -7.88 -5.77
C TYR A 153 1.51 -7.49 -4.92
N LEU A 154 1.33 -6.59 -3.93
CA LEU A 154 2.44 -5.87 -3.30
C LEU A 154 2.50 -5.99 -1.78
N GLN A 155 1.41 -6.43 -1.11
CA GLN A 155 1.30 -6.38 0.35
C GLN A 155 2.35 -7.24 1.07
N ASP A 156 2.86 -8.29 0.45
CA ASP A 156 3.92 -9.12 0.99
C ASP A 156 5.26 -8.37 1.17
N CYS A 157 5.45 -7.23 0.49
CA CYS A 157 6.61 -6.35 0.64
C CYS A 157 6.41 -5.19 1.64
N ILE A 158 5.22 -5.05 2.22
CA ILE A 158 4.84 -3.85 2.99
C ILE A 158 4.81 -4.13 4.49
N SER A 159 5.48 -3.27 5.25
CA SER A 159 5.53 -3.32 6.72
C SER A 159 4.46 -2.44 7.37
N TRP A 160 4.01 -1.38 6.69
CA TRP A 160 2.98 -0.47 7.18
C TRP A 160 2.16 0.12 6.02
N SER A 161 0.84 0.24 6.19
CA SER A 161 -0.06 0.76 5.16
C SER A 161 -0.80 2.00 5.64
N ALA A 162 -1.02 2.96 4.73
CA ALA A 162 -1.86 4.12 4.99
C ALA A 162 -3.17 4.05 4.19
N ILE A 163 -4.25 4.54 4.78
CA ILE A 163 -5.47 4.93 4.09
C ILE A 163 -5.53 6.45 4.03
N GLY A 164 -5.64 7.01 2.83
CA GLY A 164 -5.59 8.45 2.61
C GLY A 164 -6.82 9.19 3.12
N ALA A 165 -6.69 10.51 3.34
CA ALA A 165 -7.76 11.36 3.83
C ALA A 165 -9.05 11.31 2.96
N ARG A 166 -8.89 11.15 1.63
CA ARG A 166 -10.01 11.08 0.69
C ARG A 166 -10.72 9.72 0.69
N THR A 167 -10.09 8.68 1.23
CA THR A 167 -10.58 7.30 1.21
C THR A 167 -10.93 6.77 2.60
N THR A 168 -10.61 7.50 3.67
CA THR A 168 -10.91 7.11 5.05
C THR A 168 -12.42 6.91 5.30
N GLU A 169 -13.28 7.65 4.62
CA GLU A 169 -14.75 7.50 4.68
C GLU A 169 -15.27 6.30 3.87
N SER A 170 -14.51 5.82 2.91
CA SER A 170 -14.93 4.77 1.99
C SER A 170 -15.07 3.42 2.67
N GLN A 171 -16.24 2.81 2.57
CA GLN A 171 -16.50 1.45 3.05
C GLN A 171 -15.54 0.44 2.42
N THR A 172 -15.35 0.48 1.10
CA THR A 172 -14.44 -0.41 0.36
C THR A 172 -13.03 -0.37 0.91
N HIS A 173 -12.51 0.82 1.25
CA HIS A 173 -11.15 0.95 1.79
C HIS A 173 -11.05 0.45 3.23
N ARG A 174 -12.10 0.60 4.05
CA ARG A 174 -12.15 0.01 5.41
C ARG A 174 -12.21 -1.51 5.37
N GLU A 175 -13.01 -2.06 4.46
CA GLU A 175 -13.11 -3.51 4.22
C GLU A 175 -11.76 -4.08 3.78
N MET A 176 -11.13 -3.47 2.77
CA MET A 176 -9.79 -3.83 2.32
C MET A 176 -8.78 -3.77 3.48
N ALA A 177 -8.76 -2.66 4.23
CA ALA A 177 -7.83 -2.44 5.33
C ALA A 177 -7.95 -3.50 6.43
N SER A 178 -9.15 -4.03 6.67
CA SER A 178 -9.39 -5.11 7.63
C SER A 178 -8.67 -6.42 7.29
N GLY A 179 -8.29 -6.59 6.03
CA GLY A 179 -7.59 -7.77 5.50
C GLY A 179 -6.10 -7.57 5.25
N LEU A 180 -5.56 -6.35 5.39
CA LEU A 180 -4.13 -6.11 5.18
C LEU A 180 -3.28 -6.81 6.24
N SER A 181 -2.14 -7.34 5.81
CA SER A 181 -1.22 -8.07 6.69
C SER A 181 -0.28 -7.17 7.49
N SER A 182 -0.31 -5.87 7.24
CA SER A 182 0.46 -4.84 7.96
C SER A 182 -0.42 -4.06 8.92
N PRO A 183 0.12 -3.39 9.94
CA PRO A 183 -0.57 -2.31 10.63
C PRO A 183 -1.04 -1.24 9.65
N VAL A 184 -2.16 -0.56 9.97
CA VAL A 184 -2.81 0.40 9.06
C VAL A 184 -3.03 1.73 9.76
N GLY A 185 -2.56 2.83 9.12
CA GLY A 185 -2.82 4.18 9.56
C GLY A 185 -3.91 4.86 8.72
N PHE A 186 -4.95 5.35 9.39
CA PHE A 186 -6.00 6.14 8.76
C PHE A 186 -5.71 7.62 8.90
N LYS A 187 -5.64 8.34 7.79
CA LYS A 187 -5.55 9.80 7.82
C LYS A 187 -6.90 10.39 8.20
N ASN A 188 -6.91 11.47 8.96
CA ASN A 188 -8.11 12.27 9.22
C ASN A 188 -8.71 12.81 7.91
N GLY A 189 -9.97 13.25 7.96
CA GLY A 189 -10.66 13.85 6.82
C GLY A 189 -9.94 15.08 6.27
N THR A 190 -10.26 15.45 5.03
CA THR A 190 -9.68 16.65 4.38
C THR A 190 -10.11 17.96 5.06
N ASP A 191 -11.15 17.92 5.85
CA ASP A 191 -11.65 19.03 6.71
C ASP A 191 -10.95 19.08 8.08
N GLY A 192 -10.03 18.14 8.37
CA GLY A 192 -9.35 18.03 9.64
C GLY A 192 -10.10 17.20 10.69
N SER A 193 -11.29 16.65 10.38
CA SER A 193 -12.08 15.84 11.32
C SER A 193 -11.36 14.55 11.70
N LEU A 194 -11.22 14.28 13.00
CA LEU A 194 -10.67 13.06 13.57
C LEU A 194 -11.73 11.95 13.71
N ASP A 195 -13.00 12.29 13.82
CA ASP A 195 -14.08 11.32 14.05
C ASP A 195 -14.15 10.26 12.97
N VAL A 196 -13.92 10.67 11.71
CA VAL A 196 -13.89 9.77 10.56
C VAL A 196 -12.79 8.72 10.70
N ALA A 197 -11.59 9.13 11.10
CA ALA A 197 -10.46 8.23 11.32
C ALA A 197 -10.72 7.29 12.51
N VAL A 198 -11.25 7.79 13.61
CA VAL A 198 -11.62 7.00 14.79
C VAL A 198 -12.68 5.94 14.44
N ASN A 199 -13.71 6.32 13.67
CA ASN A 199 -14.73 5.40 13.21
C ASN A 199 -14.16 4.35 12.24
N ALA A 200 -13.21 4.72 11.37
CA ALA A 200 -12.51 3.79 10.50
C ALA A 200 -11.70 2.76 11.30
N LEU A 201 -11.00 3.18 12.37
CA LEU A 201 -10.28 2.27 13.27
C LEU A 201 -11.20 1.24 13.93
N LYS A 202 -12.35 1.70 14.44
CA LYS A 202 -13.35 0.79 15.02
C LYS A 202 -13.85 -0.21 13.99
N SER A 203 -14.15 0.25 12.78
CA SER A 203 -14.63 -0.60 11.70
C SER A 203 -13.60 -1.65 11.30
N VAL A 204 -12.34 -1.24 11.07
CA VAL A 204 -11.28 -2.13 10.56
C VAL A 204 -10.89 -3.24 11.54
N ALA A 205 -11.10 -3.04 12.82
CA ALA A 205 -10.85 -4.05 13.85
C ALA A 205 -11.81 -5.25 13.79
N HIS A 206 -12.93 -5.12 13.08
CA HIS A 206 -13.92 -6.19 12.93
C HIS A 206 -13.72 -6.98 11.63
N PRO A 207 -14.20 -8.24 11.57
CA PRO A 207 -14.25 -9.02 10.36
C PRO A 207 -15.17 -8.40 9.30
N HIS A 208 -14.75 -8.46 8.04
CA HIS A 208 -15.51 -7.99 6.88
C HIS A 208 -15.61 -9.07 5.80
N ASN A 209 -16.65 -8.99 4.97
CA ASN A 209 -16.83 -9.82 3.78
C ASN A 209 -17.14 -8.91 2.59
N PHE A 210 -16.31 -8.94 1.55
CA PHE A 210 -16.44 -8.07 0.40
C PHE A 210 -15.98 -8.74 -0.90
N LEU A 211 -16.30 -8.14 -2.03
CA LEU A 211 -15.85 -8.59 -3.34
C LEU A 211 -14.41 -8.12 -3.59
N GLY A 212 -13.55 -9.04 -3.99
CA GLY A 212 -12.17 -8.76 -4.35
C GLY A 212 -11.64 -9.79 -5.32
N ILE A 213 -10.33 -9.89 -5.46
CA ILE A 213 -9.67 -10.96 -6.21
C ILE A 213 -8.81 -11.82 -5.28
N ASP A 214 -8.69 -13.10 -5.60
CA ASP A 214 -7.75 -14.02 -4.95
C ASP A 214 -6.34 -13.89 -5.57
N GLN A 215 -5.40 -14.71 -5.11
CA GLN A 215 -4.03 -14.72 -5.64
C GLN A 215 -3.96 -15.23 -7.09
N GLY A 216 -4.94 -16.03 -7.50
CA GLY A 216 -5.11 -16.48 -8.89
C GLY A 216 -5.76 -15.44 -9.81
N GLY A 217 -6.10 -14.26 -9.31
CA GLY A 217 -6.74 -13.18 -10.07
C GLY A 217 -8.24 -13.40 -10.32
N GLN A 218 -8.86 -14.38 -9.65
CA GLN A 218 -10.28 -14.64 -9.81
C GLN A 218 -11.11 -13.79 -8.86
N VAL A 219 -12.27 -13.33 -9.32
CA VAL A 219 -13.23 -12.62 -8.46
C VAL A 219 -13.69 -13.55 -7.34
N ALA A 220 -13.55 -13.09 -6.12
CA ALA A 220 -13.81 -13.89 -4.92
C ALA A 220 -14.50 -13.07 -3.82
N VAL A 221 -15.16 -13.77 -2.89
CA VAL A 221 -15.57 -13.17 -1.63
C VAL A 221 -14.39 -13.23 -0.66
N ILE A 222 -13.83 -12.07 -0.37
CA ILE A 222 -12.76 -11.94 0.61
C ILE A 222 -13.38 -11.89 2.00
N ARG A 223 -12.91 -12.75 2.91
CA ARG A 223 -13.31 -12.79 4.31
C ARG A 223 -12.13 -12.47 5.20
N THR A 224 -12.24 -11.39 5.97
CA THR A 224 -11.17 -10.94 6.85
C THR A 224 -11.47 -11.30 8.31
N ARG A 225 -10.43 -11.27 9.14
CA ARG A 225 -10.54 -11.42 10.60
C ARG A 225 -10.66 -10.09 11.32
N GLY A 226 -10.50 -8.97 10.61
CA GLY A 226 -10.25 -7.67 11.16
C GLY A 226 -8.74 -7.43 11.38
N ASN A 227 -8.36 -6.16 11.41
CA ASN A 227 -6.99 -5.72 11.67
C ASN A 227 -6.98 -4.90 12.97
N PRO A 228 -6.48 -5.44 14.09
CA PRO A 228 -6.48 -4.75 15.37
C PRO A 228 -5.42 -3.63 15.45
N TYR A 229 -4.45 -3.62 14.54
CA TYR A 229 -3.35 -2.65 14.53
C TYR A 229 -3.66 -1.46 13.63
N GLY A 230 -4.72 -0.73 14.00
CA GLY A 230 -5.09 0.53 13.37
C GLY A 230 -4.50 1.73 14.15
N LEU A 231 -4.05 2.75 13.44
CA LEU A 231 -3.57 4.00 14.00
C LEU A 231 -4.24 5.19 13.32
N SER A 232 -4.68 6.17 14.10
CA SER A 232 -5.13 7.45 13.55
C SER A 232 -3.91 8.33 13.26
N LEU A 233 -3.78 8.79 12.04
CA LEU A 233 -2.74 9.71 11.60
C LEU A 233 -3.32 11.11 11.45
N ILE A 234 -2.75 12.05 12.16
CA ILE A 234 -3.03 13.47 11.91
C ILE A 234 -2.35 13.86 10.60
N HIS A 235 -3.14 14.26 9.63
CA HIS A 235 -2.65 14.87 8.40
C HIS A 235 -2.81 16.39 8.55
N ILE A 236 -1.67 17.07 8.65
CA ILE A 236 -1.60 18.53 8.75
C ILE A 236 -1.44 19.11 7.34
#